data_677956bdc7e5a9c49e5c85423002ff21
#
_entry.id   677956bdc7e5a9c49e5c85423002ff21
#
_cell.length_a   1.000
_cell.length_b   1.000
_cell.length_c   1.000
_cell.angle_alpha   90.00
_cell.angle_beta   90.00
_cell.angle_gamma   90.00
#
_symmetry.space_group_name_H-M   'P 1'
#
loop_
_entity.id
_entity.type
_entity.pdbx_description
1 polymer ?
#
loop_
_entity_poly.entity_id
_entity_poly.type
_entity_poly.pdbx_seq_one_letter_code
_entity_poly.pdbx_strand_id
1 'polypeptide(L)'
;MALVINTNIASMEAQRNLAKSQNALSSTFQKLSSGMRINTAADDASGLAISENMQAQVRSFGAAERNANNAVSMAQVAEGALGQMSSILSRMRELAVQGANGDLTSTDRGYMNTEFASLKDEIGRMVESTQFNGKGLLSGPAVSIDFQVGINNTNADKISVSFGNMTTASLGIDNSSVDGADATNALASISAVDAAIASVSAKRADFGAVMNRLQLTVANTQSMKTNLSAANSRIRDVDVAEETASMARSQVLSQAGVSVLSQANQAPQMALKLLGGG
;
A
#
# COMPACT_ATOMS: atom_id res chain seq x y z
N MET A 1 -53.34 -40.08 21.68
CA MET A 1 -53.62 -38.63 21.47
C MET A 1 -55.11 -38.52 21.09
N ALA A 2 -55.84 -37.59 21.70
CA ALA A 2 -57.24 -37.38 21.31
C ALA A 2 -57.28 -36.84 19.87
N LEU A 3 -58.08 -37.40 18.98
CA LEU A 3 -58.32 -36.91 17.64
C LEU A 3 -59.19 -35.67 17.73
N VAL A 4 -58.57 -34.50 17.58
CA VAL A 4 -59.29 -33.19 17.58
C VAL A 4 -59.48 -32.77 16.12
N ILE A 5 -60.71 -32.54 15.70
CA ILE A 5 -61.06 -32.25 14.30
C ILE A 5 -60.81 -30.77 13.94
N ASN A 6 -61.05 -29.85 14.88
CA ASN A 6 -60.98 -28.40 14.62
C ASN A 6 -59.57 -27.83 14.73
N THR A 7 -58.61 -28.48 15.38
CA THR A 7 -57.24 -28.01 15.57
C THR A 7 -56.27 -29.13 15.31
N ASN A 8 -55.66 -29.10 14.10
CA ASN A 8 -54.66 -30.12 13.72
C ASN A 8 -53.27 -29.71 14.19
N ILE A 9 -52.93 -30.05 15.44
CA ILE A 9 -51.63 -29.74 16.07
C ILE A 9 -50.47 -30.34 15.28
N ALA A 10 -50.61 -31.57 14.75
CA ALA A 10 -49.58 -32.26 13.97
C ALA A 10 -49.26 -31.50 12.65
N SER A 11 -50.30 -30.96 11.96
CA SER A 11 -50.16 -30.13 10.78
C SER A 11 -49.47 -28.81 11.11
N MET A 12 -49.81 -28.14 12.22
CA MET A 12 -49.18 -26.91 12.66
C MET A 12 -47.71 -27.09 13.05
N GLU A 13 -47.36 -28.23 13.64
CA GLU A 13 -45.99 -28.57 13.98
C GLU A 13 -45.17 -28.88 12.72
N ALA A 14 -45.76 -29.64 11.79
CA ALA A 14 -45.15 -29.92 10.49
C ALA A 14 -44.90 -28.61 9.70
N GLN A 15 -45.85 -27.66 9.69
CA GLN A 15 -45.69 -26.37 9.06
C GLN A 15 -44.56 -25.53 9.70
N ARG A 16 -44.47 -25.52 11.04
CA ARG A 16 -43.35 -24.82 11.74
C ARG A 16 -41.98 -25.41 11.38
N ASN A 17 -41.89 -26.74 11.35
CA ASN A 17 -40.63 -27.42 11.02
C ASN A 17 -40.27 -27.21 9.54
N LEU A 18 -41.24 -27.23 8.63
CA LEU A 18 -41.03 -26.89 7.23
C LEU A 18 -40.54 -25.45 7.06
N ALA A 19 -41.16 -24.48 7.71
CA ALA A 19 -40.74 -23.08 7.68
C ALA A 19 -39.31 -22.89 8.22
N LYS A 20 -38.95 -23.60 9.31
CA LYS A 20 -37.56 -23.60 9.82
C LYS A 20 -36.57 -24.14 8.79
N SER A 21 -36.90 -25.26 8.12
CA SER A 21 -36.05 -25.86 7.09
C SER A 21 -35.89 -24.96 5.87
N GLN A 22 -36.95 -24.27 5.46
CA GLN A 22 -36.92 -23.29 4.36
C GLN A 22 -36.07 -22.07 4.70
N ASN A 23 -36.19 -21.52 5.92
CA ASN A 23 -35.37 -20.40 6.38
C ASN A 23 -33.89 -20.80 6.49
N ALA A 24 -33.60 -22.00 6.99
CA ALA A 24 -32.23 -22.53 7.02
C ALA A 24 -31.66 -22.68 5.61
N LEU A 25 -32.42 -23.25 4.67
CA LEU A 25 -32.03 -23.38 3.27
C LEU A 25 -31.72 -22.02 2.63
N SER A 26 -32.56 -21.03 2.87
CA SER A 26 -32.36 -19.67 2.35
C SER A 26 -31.08 -19.02 2.93
N SER A 27 -30.86 -19.14 4.23
CA SER A 27 -29.63 -18.65 4.89
C SER A 27 -28.37 -19.32 4.33
N THR A 28 -28.37 -20.66 4.22
CA THR A 28 -27.27 -21.42 3.65
C THR A 28 -26.98 -21.01 2.20
N PHE A 29 -28.04 -20.81 1.41
CA PHE A 29 -27.92 -20.34 0.04
C PHE A 29 -27.29 -18.93 -0.05
N GLN A 30 -27.69 -18.03 0.83
CA GLN A 30 -27.07 -16.69 0.91
C GLN A 30 -25.57 -16.75 1.25
N LYS A 31 -25.19 -17.59 2.22
CA LYS A 31 -23.79 -17.79 2.62
C LYS A 31 -22.96 -18.37 1.48
N LEU A 32 -23.46 -19.41 0.81
CA LEU A 32 -22.79 -20.03 -0.33
C LEU A 32 -22.67 -19.04 -1.52
N SER A 33 -23.72 -18.29 -1.80
CA SER A 33 -23.73 -17.29 -2.89
C SER A 33 -22.77 -16.13 -2.64
N SER A 34 -22.63 -15.68 -1.38
CA SER A 34 -21.72 -14.60 -1.02
C SER A 34 -20.28 -15.10 -0.77
N GLY A 35 -20.07 -16.39 -0.53
CA GLY A 35 -18.81 -16.96 -0.07
C GLY A 35 -18.47 -16.61 1.39
N MET A 36 -19.41 -15.97 2.10
CA MET A 36 -19.19 -15.46 3.46
C MET A 36 -20.09 -16.15 4.48
N ARG A 37 -19.49 -16.61 5.59
CA ARG A 37 -20.20 -17.17 6.75
C ARG A 37 -21.00 -16.09 7.47
N ILE A 38 -20.41 -14.87 7.59
CA ILE A 38 -21.02 -13.72 8.23
C ILE A 38 -21.36 -12.71 7.14
N ASN A 39 -22.62 -12.57 6.79
CA ASN A 39 -23.12 -11.66 5.78
C ASN A 39 -23.82 -10.45 6.39
N THR A 40 -24.54 -10.66 7.48
CA THR A 40 -25.32 -9.64 8.18
C THR A 40 -24.99 -9.60 9.67
N ALA A 41 -25.31 -8.50 10.34
CA ALA A 41 -25.15 -8.39 11.80
C ALA A 41 -26.02 -9.40 12.60
N ALA A 42 -27.04 -9.98 11.96
CA ALA A 42 -27.88 -11.02 12.57
C ALA A 42 -27.17 -12.38 12.63
N ASP A 43 -26.17 -12.63 11.75
CA ASP A 43 -25.40 -13.87 11.75
C ASP A 43 -24.38 -13.88 12.91
N ASP A 44 -23.61 -12.79 13.05
CA ASP A 44 -22.66 -12.59 14.15
C ASP A 44 -22.26 -11.10 14.18
N ALA A 45 -22.84 -10.34 15.11
CA ALA A 45 -22.59 -8.91 15.25
C ALA A 45 -21.14 -8.61 15.68
N SER A 46 -20.55 -9.47 16.53
CA SER A 46 -19.17 -9.32 17.01
C SER A 46 -18.16 -9.62 15.92
N GLY A 47 -18.33 -10.77 15.26
CA GLY A 47 -17.48 -11.19 14.15
C GLY A 47 -17.53 -10.22 12.98
N LEU A 48 -18.71 -9.67 12.67
CA LEU A 48 -18.86 -8.66 11.64
C LEU A 48 -18.06 -7.39 11.97
N ALA A 49 -18.23 -6.84 13.18
CA ALA A 49 -17.51 -5.63 13.60
C ALA A 49 -15.99 -5.81 13.57
N ILE A 50 -15.49 -6.96 14.03
CA ILE A 50 -14.06 -7.29 13.98
C ILE A 50 -13.59 -7.40 12.52
N SER A 51 -14.34 -8.09 11.66
CA SER A 51 -13.96 -8.31 10.26
C SER A 51 -13.95 -7.00 9.46
N GLU A 52 -14.90 -6.09 9.71
CA GLU A 52 -14.95 -4.77 9.07
C GLU A 52 -13.76 -3.90 9.49
N ASN A 53 -13.39 -3.92 10.78
CA ASN A 53 -12.21 -3.23 11.28
C ASN A 53 -10.93 -3.79 10.62
N MET A 54 -10.77 -5.12 10.58
CA MET A 54 -9.64 -5.75 9.90
C MET A 54 -9.60 -5.40 8.41
N GLN A 55 -10.73 -5.37 7.74
CA GLN A 55 -10.81 -4.99 6.33
C GLN A 55 -10.45 -3.52 6.10
N ALA A 56 -10.84 -2.62 7.02
CA ALA A 56 -10.42 -1.23 6.99
C ALA A 56 -8.89 -1.12 7.15
N GLN A 57 -8.30 -1.87 8.08
CA GLN A 57 -6.84 -1.92 8.26
C GLN A 57 -6.13 -2.46 7.03
N VAL A 58 -6.61 -3.55 6.42
CA VAL A 58 -6.05 -4.12 5.17
C VAL A 58 -6.04 -3.08 4.04
N ARG A 59 -7.13 -2.32 3.88
CA ARG A 59 -7.19 -1.23 2.90
C ARG A 59 -6.21 -0.10 3.24
N SER A 60 -6.08 0.25 4.50
CA SER A 60 -5.15 1.27 4.98
C SER A 60 -3.69 0.86 4.77
N PHE A 61 -3.34 -0.39 5.03
CA PHE A 61 -2.01 -0.93 4.70
C PHE A 61 -1.73 -0.89 3.19
N GLY A 62 -2.75 -1.16 2.35
CA GLY A 62 -2.60 -0.99 0.90
C GLY A 62 -2.35 0.46 0.47
N ALA A 63 -2.88 1.45 1.17
CA ALA A 63 -2.57 2.85 0.94
C ALA A 63 -1.16 3.20 1.43
N ALA A 64 -0.77 2.75 2.61
CA ALA A 64 0.57 2.93 3.17
C ALA A 64 1.66 2.32 2.27
N GLU A 65 1.42 1.13 1.71
CA GLU A 65 2.29 0.48 0.73
C GLU A 65 2.49 1.34 -0.52
N ARG A 66 1.42 1.92 -1.07
CA ARG A 66 1.51 2.84 -2.22
C ARG A 66 2.29 4.12 -1.86
N ASN A 67 2.06 4.67 -0.68
CA ASN A 67 2.79 5.86 -0.21
C ASN A 67 4.29 5.58 -0.08
N ALA A 68 4.66 4.42 0.48
CA ALA A 68 6.06 4.01 0.60
C ALA A 68 6.71 3.82 -0.77
N ASN A 69 6.02 3.19 -1.74
CA ASN A 69 6.51 3.03 -3.11
C ASN A 69 6.66 4.38 -3.83
N ASN A 70 5.75 5.33 -3.60
CA ASN A 70 5.89 6.68 -4.11
C ASN A 70 7.11 7.39 -3.53
N ALA A 71 7.39 7.20 -2.23
CA ALA A 71 8.58 7.74 -1.57
C ALA A 71 9.87 7.14 -2.16
N VAL A 72 9.88 5.82 -2.42
CA VAL A 72 11.01 5.14 -3.10
C VAL A 72 11.23 5.75 -4.48
N SER A 73 10.17 5.89 -5.28
CA SER A 73 10.27 6.45 -6.63
C SER A 73 10.79 7.89 -6.62
N MET A 74 10.32 8.69 -5.65
CA MET A 74 10.77 10.07 -5.47
C MET A 74 12.25 10.16 -5.08
N ALA A 75 12.69 9.28 -4.17
CA ALA A 75 14.09 9.18 -3.77
C ALA A 75 15.00 8.69 -4.93
N GLN A 76 14.51 7.76 -5.76
CA GLN A 76 15.23 7.28 -6.94
C GLN A 76 15.43 8.38 -7.99
N VAL A 77 14.44 9.23 -8.22
CA VAL A 77 14.58 10.38 -9.15
C VAL A 77 15.64 11.35 -8.63
N ALA A 78 15.63 11.66 -7.34
CA ALA A 78 16.64 12.53 -6.75
C ALA A 78 18.04 11.91 -6.76
N GLU A 79 18.15 10.62 -6.43
CA GLU A 79 19.41 9.85 -6.45
C GLU A 79 20.00 9.78 -7.86
N GLY A 80 19.16 9.52 -8.87
CA GLY A 80 19.60 9.49 -10.26
C GLY A 80 20.21 10.82 -10.73
N ALA A 81 19.57 11.95 -10.37
CA ALA A 81 20.11 13.28 -10.65
C ALA A 81 21.44 13.53 -9.91
N LEU A 82 21.54 13.15 -8.63
CA LEU A 82 22.78 13.26 -7.87
C LEU A 82 23.90 12.39 -8.44
N GLY A 83 23.58 11.23 -9.02
CA GLY A 83 24.52 10.38 -9.72
C GLY A 83 25.15 11.10 -10.94
N GLN A 84 24.33 11.78 -11.74
CA GLN A 84 24.82 12.59 -12.87
C GLN A 84 25.64 13.79 -12.39
N MET A 85 25.17 14.48 -11.35
CA MET A 85 25.92 15.60 -10.74
C MET A 85 27.31 15.17 -10.26
N SER A 86 27.42 13.97 -9.65
CA SER A 86 28.70 13.42 -9.23
C SER A 86 29.66 13.22 -10.41
N SER A 87 29.16 12.79 -11.56
CA SER A 87 29.95 12.62 -12.77
C SER A 87 30.43 13.98 -13.32
N ILE A 88 29.55 14.98 -13.31
CA ILE A 88 29.90 16.35 -13.73
C ILE A 88 30.94 16.95 -12.78
N LEU A 89 30.73 16.84 -11.46
CA LEU A 89 31.71 17.33 -10.47
C LEU A 89 33.08 16.65 -10.63
N SER A 90 33.11 15.35 -10.93
CA SER A 90 34.35 14.65 -11.21
C SER A 90 35.06 15.23 -12.45
N ARG A 91 34.34 15.57 -13.51
CA ARG A 91 34.89 16.24 -14.68
C ARG A 91 35.37 17.68 -14.39
N MET A 92 34.62 18.42 -13.58
CA MET A 92 35.03 19.75 -13.11
C MET A 92 36.32 19.67 -12.29
N ARG A 93 36.48 18.62 -11.46
CA ARG A 93 37.71 18.36 -10.70
C ARG A 93 38.90 18.10 -11.63
N GLU A 94 38.75 17.29 -12.68
CA GLU A 94 39.78 17.05 -13.69
C GLU A 94 40.25 18.36 -14.32
N LEU A 95 39.29 19.21 -14.74
CA LEU A 95 39.60 20.55 -15.32
C LEU A 95 40.35 21.43 -14.32
N ALA A 96 39.91 21.42 -13.05
CA ALA A 96 40.57 22.24 -12.01
C ALA A 96 42.01 21.74 -11.75
N VAL A 97 42.25 20.41 -11.72
CA VAL A 97 43.61 19.85 -11.57
C VAL A 97 44.46 20.19 -12.80
N GLN A 98 43.93 20.10 -14.02
CA GLN A 98 44.60 20.49 -15.22
C GLN A 98 44.95 21.99 -15.24
N GLY A 99 44.00 22.84 -14.86
CA GLY A 99 44.19 24.28 -14.80
C GLY A 99 45.16 24.74 -13.71
N ALA A 100 45.41 23.88 -12.70
CA ALA A 100 46.41 24.15 -11.66
C ALA A 100 47.86 23.95 -12.15
N ASN A 101 48.05 23.38 -13.35
CA ASN A 101 49.40 23.21 -13.89
C ASN A 101 50.06 24.54 -14.21
N GLY A 102 51.33 24.72 -13.82
CA GLY A 102 52.09 25.95 -13.93
C GLY A 102 52.58 26.29 -15.34
N ASP A 103 52.51 25.34 -16.28
CA ASP A 103 52.97 25.52 -17.68
C ASP A 103 51.88 26.18 -18.58
N LEU A 104 50.66 26.28 -18.09
CA LEU A 104 49.52 26.83 -18.84
C LEU A 104 49.53 28.36 -18.86
N THR A 105 49.17 28.94 -20.02
CA THR A 105 48.93 30.37 -20.14
C THR A 105 47.53 30.72 -19.61
N SER A 106 47.29 32.03 -19.33
CA SER A 106 45.95 32.51 -18.96
C SER A 106 44.91 32.27 -20.06
N THR A 107 45.30 32.22 -21.31
CA THR A 107 44.43 31.93 -22.45
C THR A 107 43.99 30.46 -22.42
N ASP A 108 44.92 29.52 -22.15
CA ASP A 108 44.62 28.09 -22.04
C ASP A 108 43.66 27.81 -20.87
N ARG A 109 43.90 28.45 -19.71
CA ARG A 109 42.98 28.40 -18.57
C ARG A 109 41.59 28.99 -18.89
N GLY A 110 41.56 30.04 -19.72
CA GLY A 110 40.29 30.63 -20.20
C GLY A 110 39.46 29.63 -21.02
N TYR A 111 40.10 28.86 -21.90
CA TYR A 111 39.40 27.79 -22.65
C TYR A 111 38.85 26.69 -21.73
N MET A 112 39.64 26.25 -20.76
CA MET A 112 39.19 25.26 -19.78
C MET A 112 38.06 25.82 -18.89
N ASN A 113 38.13 27.10 -18.55
CA ASN A 113 37.08 27.76 -17.76
C ASN A 113 35.75 27.84 -18.51
N THR A 114 35.76 27.90 -19.83
CA THR A 114 34.52 27.85 -20.62
C THR A 114 33.80 26.52 -20.47
N GLU A 115 34.54 25.41 -20.50
CA GLU A 115 33.98 24.06 -20.20
C GLU A 115 33.53 23.97 -18.74
N PHE A 116 34.37 24.44 -17.80
CA PHE A 116 34.06 24.43 -16.37
C PHE A 116 32.78 25.19 -16.04
N ALA A 117 32.61 26.40 -16.63
CA ALA A 117 31.40 27.19 -16.47
C ALA A 117 30.16 26.49 -17.05
N SER A 118 30.29 25.90 -18.25
CA SER A 118 29.19 25.14 -18.86
C SER A 118 28.76 23.92 -18.02
N LEU A 119 29.70 23.22 -17.39
CA LEU A 119 29.41 22.13 -16.48
C LEU A 119 28.73 22.62 -15.20
N LYS A 120 29.14 23.79 -14.68
CA LYS A 120 28.50 24.43 -13.53
C LYS A 120 27.03 24.82 -13.83
N ASP A 121 26.82 25.43 -15.02
CA ASP A 121 25.48 25.80 -15.48
C ASP A 121 24.59 24.54 -15.66
N GLU A 122 25.15 23.43 -16.13
CA GLU A 122 24.43 22.17 -16.26
C GLU A 122 24.02 21.59 -14.92
N ILE A 123 24.86 21.70 -13.87
CA ILE A 123 24.45 21.35 -12.49
C ILE A 123 23.23 22.21 -12.07
N GLY A 124 23.29 23.52 -12.30
CA GLY A 124 22.16 24.42 -12.00
C GLY A 124 20.87 23.98 -12.71
N ARG A 125 20.95 23.72 -13.99
CA ARG A 125 19.84 23.24 -14.80
C ARG A 125 19.26 21.91 -14.29
N MET A 126 20.14 20.96 -13.94
CA MET A 126 19.73 19.66 -13.39
C MET A 126 18.99 19.82 -12.05
N VAL A 127 19.49 20.68 -11.18
CA VAL A 127 18.84 20.99 -9.89
C VAL A 127 17.42 21.53 -10.10
N GLU A 128 17.23 22.45 -11.05
CA GLU A 128 15.92 23.05 -11.35
C GLU A 128 14.97 22.07 -12.05
N SER A 129 15.50 21.26 -12.98
CA SER A 129 14.70 20.29 -13.75
C SER A 129 14.31 19.04 -12.95
N THR A 130 15.02 18.74 -11.84
CA THR A 130 14.74 17.54 -11.04
C THR A 130 13.51 17.77 -10.15
N GLN A 131 12.35 17.30 -10.64
CA GLN A 131 11.07 17.42 -9.95
C GLN A 131 10.31 16.10 -9.99
N PHE A 132 9.46 15.96 -9.00
CA PHE A 132 8.51 14.85 -8.91
C PHE A 132 7.11 15.40 -8.64
N ASN A 133 6.17 15.12 -9.52
CA ASN A 133 4.80 15.65 -9.43
C ASN A 133 4.75 17.19 -9.23
N GLY A 134 5.60 17.93 -9.95
CA GLY A 134 5.69 19.41 -9.89
C GLY A 134 6.40 19.96 -8.64
N LYS A 135 6.94 19.12 -7.77
CA LYS A 135 7.77 19.54 -6.63
C LYS A 135 9.24 19.37 -6.95
N GLY A 136 10.01 20.46 -6.86
CA GLY A 136 11.47 20.41 -6.96
C GLY A 136 12.05 19.58 -5.81
N LEU A 137 13.00 18.69 -6.12
CA LEU A 137 13.60 17.80 -5.15
C LEU A 137 14.97 18.29 -4.67
N LEU A 138 15.69 19.02 -5.52
CA LEU A 138 17.06 19.46 -5.29
C LEU A 138 17.19 20.98 -5.26
N SER A 139 16.13 21.71 -5.65
CA SER A 139 16.07 23.18 -5.66
C SER A 139 15.30 23.69 -4.43
N GLY A 140 15.74 24.83 -3.87
CA GLY A 140 15.08 25.47 -2.74
C GLY A 140 15.60 25.04 -1.36
N PRO A 141 15.01 25.53 -0.27
CA PRO A 141 15.41 25.17 1.08
C PRO A 141 15.23 23.69 1.32
N ALA A 142 16.04 23.09 2.21
CA ALA A 142 15.93 21.69 2.56
C ALA A 142 14.52 21.39 3.09
N VAL A 143 13.74 20.62 2.32
CA VAL A 143 12.38 20.24 2.66
C VAL A 143 12.37 18.78 3.10
N SER A 144 11.91 18.54 4.30
CA SER A 144 11.61 17.18 4.77
C SER A 144 10.17 16.85 4.40
N ILE A 145 9.97 15.77 3.67
CA ILE A 145 8.65 15.27 3.29
C ILE A 145 8.37 14.01 4.11
N ASP A 146 7.29 14.07 4.87
CA ASP A 146 6.84 12.94 5.67
C ASP A 146 5.91 12.04 4.86
N PHE A 147 6.29 10.80 4.72
CA PHE A 147 5.49 9.76 4.08
C PHE A 147 4.81 8.90 5.13
N GLN A 148 3.49 8.85 5.09
CA GLN A 148 2.69 7.98 5.95
C GLN A 148 2.79 6.54 5.43
N VAL A 149 3.55 5.71 6.13
CA VAL A 149 3.85 4.32 5.78
C VAL A 149 3.22 3.31 6.75
N GLY A 150 2.57 3.80 7.79
CA GLY A 150 1.76 3.03 8.72
C GLY A 150 0.30 3.49 8.71
N ILE A 151 -0.53 2.85 9.52
CA ILE A 151 -2.00 3.08 9.54
C ILE A 151 -2.46 4.00 10.68
N ASN A 152 -1.59 4.29 11.64
CA ASN A 152 -1.93 5.11 12.81
C ASN A 152 -1.33 6.51 12.67
N ASN A 153 -1.83 7.46 13.47
CA ASN A 153 -1.29 8.81 13.52
C ASN A 153 -0.18 8.91 14.58
N THR A 154 0.90 8.15 14.37
CA THR A 154 2.09 8.19 15.23
C THR A 154 3.32 8.57 14.42
N ASN A 155 4.38 9.05 15.10
CA ASN A 155 5.64 9.35 14.43
C ASN A 155 6.34 8.06 13.92
N ALA A 156 6.05 6.91 14.51
CA ALA A 156 6.55 5.62 14.08
C ALA A 156 5.96 5.19 12.73
N ASP A 157 4.77 5.69 12.39
CA ASP A 157 4.08 5.40 11.13
C ASP A 157 4.50 6.33 9.98
N LYS A 158 5.47 7.22 10.22
CA LYS A 158 5.99 8.16 9.22
C LYS A 158 7.45 7.90 8.94
N ILE A 159 7.85 8.03 7.69
CA ILE A 159 9.24 8.08 7.29
C ILE A 159 9.46 9.42 6.62
N SER A 160 10.34 10.24 7.23
CA SER A 160 10.72 11.53 6.70
C SER A 160 11.88 11.36 5.74
N VAL A 161 11.74 11.90 4.54
CA VAL A 161 12.80 11.98 3.52
C VAL A 161 13.21 13.43 3.39
N SER A 162 14.46 13.73 3.71
CA SER A 162 15.02 15.07 3.58
C SER A 162 15.59 15.27 2.19
N PHE A 163 14.91 16.07 1.39
CA PHE A 163 15.41 16.56 0.11
C PHE A 163 16.22 17.84 0.38
N GLY A 164 17.48 17.86 -0.08
CA GLY A 164 18.41 18.94 0.22
C GLY A 164 18.50 19.96 -0.91
N ASN A 165 18.90 21.18 -0.55
CA ASN A 165 19.32 22.18 -1.52
C ASN A 165 20.69 21.79 -2.09
N MET A 166 20.74 21.44 -3.39
CA MET A 166 21.95 21.07 -4.12
C MET A 166 22.29 22.08 -5.22
N THR A 167 21.88 23.34 -5.04
CA THR A 167 22.27 24.43 -5.95
C THR A 167 23.77 24.66 -5.93
N THR A 168 24.33 25.25 -6.97
CA THR A 168 25.73 25.59 -7.07
C THR A 168 26.22 26.46 -5.90
N ALA A 169 25.37 27.36 -5.42
CA ALA A 169 25.61 28.18 -4.23
C ALA A 169 25.69 27.33 -2.94
N SER A 170 24.76 26.38 -2.76
CA SER A 170 24.74 25.48 -1.59
C SER A 170 25.93 24.49 -1.59
N LEU A 171 26.38 24.10 -2.78
CA LEU A 171 27.56 23.25 -2.96
C LEU A 171 28.86 24.05 -2.83
N GLY A 172 28.82 25.39 -2.75
CA GLY A 172 29.98 26.25 -2.64
C GLY A 172 30.81 26.39 -3.91
N ILE A 173 30.26 25.99 -5.06
CA ILE A 173 30.95 26.04 -6.37
C ILE A 173 30.53 27.25 -7.25
N ASP A 174 29.65 28.10 -6.74
CA ASP A 174 29.10 29.22 -7.50
C ASP A 174 30.19 30.17 -8.00
N ASN A 175 31.13 30.50 -7.14
CA ASN A 175 32.26 31.37 -7.42
C ASN A 175 33.53 30.63 -7.88
N SER A 176 33.45 29.32 -8.13
CA SER A 176 34.58 28.51 -8.59
C SER A 176 34.86 28.77 -10.07
N SER A 177 36.13 28.92 -10.41
CA SER A 177 36.61 29.12 -11.78
C SER A 177 38.00 28.51 -11.93
N VAL A 178 38.42 28.25 -13.17
CA VAL A 178 39.76 27.75 -13.52
C VAL A 178 40.59 28.80 -14.23
N ASP A 179 39.99 29.96 -14.54
CA ASP A 179 40.67 31.08 -15.18
C ASP A 179 41.64 31.79 -14.24
N GLY A 180 42.52 32.62 -14.81
CA GLY A 180 43.44 33.44 -14.06
C GLY A 180 44.84 33.47 -14.66
N ALA A 181 45.62 34.41 -14.19
CA ALA A 181 47.04 34.55 -14.61
C ALA A 181 47.90 33.43 -14.02
N ASP A 182 47.49 32.86 -12.89
CA ASP A 182 48.18 31.82 -12.15
C ASP A 182 47.22 30.66 -11.76
N ALA A 183 47.72 29.67 -11.05
CA ALA A 183 46.96 28.49 -10.63
C ALA A 183 46.05 28.73 -9.43
N THR A 184 45.96 29.93 -8.85
CA THR A 184 45.30 30.17 -7.56
C THR A 184 43.83 29.83 -7.62
N ASN A 185 43.11 30.26 -8.66
CA ASN A 185 41.66 29.99 -8.82
C ASN A 185 41.42 28.48 -9.04
N ALA A 186 42.26 27.84 -9.84
CA ALA A 186 42.15 26.40 -10.09
C ALA A 186 42.38 25.55 -8.80
N LEU A 187 43.35 25.92 -7.97
CA LEU A 187 43.64 25.26 -6.69
C LEU A 187 42.44 25.47 -5.70
N ALA A 188 41.89 26.69 -5.63
CA ALA A 188 40.70 26.97 -4.84
C ALA A 188 39.49 26.11 -5.31
N SER A 189 39.33 26.01 -6.63
CA SER A 189 38.24 25.24 -7.25
C SER A 189 38.36 23.73 -6.98
N ILE A 190 39.56 23.17 -6.90
CA ILE A 190 39.76 21.77 -6.47
C ILE A 190 39.13 21.55 -5.09
N SER A 191 39.47 22.40 -4.13
CA SER A 191 38.93 22.27 -2.77
C SER A 191 37.42 22.42 -2.70
N ALA A 192 36.86 23.38 -3.44
CA ALA A 192 35.42 23.63 -3.52
C ALA A 192 34.67 22.42 -4.16
N VAL A 193 35.22 21.90 -5.28
CA VAL A 193 34.62 20.74 -5.96
C VAL A 193 34.74 19.47 -5.10
N ASP A 194 35.86 19.28 -4.37
CA ASP A 194 35.97 18.14 -3.44
C ASP A 194 34.93 18.20 -2.32
N ALA A 195 34.68 19.39 -1.76
CA ALA A 195 33.61 19.59 -0.78
C ALA A 195 32.22 19.34 -1.38
N ALA A 196 31.98 19.74 -2.63
CA ALA A 196 30.74 19.47 -3.35
C ALA A 196 30.53 17.97 -3.59
N ILE A 197 31.57 17.26 -4.01
CA ILE A 197 31.52 15.78 -4.18
C ILE A 197 31.21 15.10 -2.87
N ALA A 198 31.82 15.53 -1.75
CA ALA A 198 31.51 14.98 -0.43
C ALA A 198 30.04 15.21 -0.04
N SER A 199 29.52 16.42 -0.28
CA SER A 199 28.12 16.77 0.00
C SER A 199 27.14 15.95 -0.83
N VAL A 200 27.37 15.80 -2.13
CA VAL A 200 26.57 14.97 -3.04
C VAL A 200 26.62 13.50 -2.61
N SER A 201 27.80 12.99 -2.26
CA SER A 201 27.98 11.61 -1.83
C SER A 201 27.25 11.32 -0.51
N ALA A 202 27.31 12.25 0.44
CA ALA A 202 26.56 12.14 1.70
C ALA A 202 25.04 12.10 1.44
N LYS A 203 24.51 12.93 0.56
CA LYS A 203 23.09 12.91 0.19
C LYS A 203 22.68 11.61 -0.51
N ARG A 204 23.51 11.09 -1.39
CA ARG A 204 23.26 9.79 -2.02
C ARG A 204 23.22 8.65 -0.99
N ALA A 205 24.12 8.68 -0.01
CA ALA A 205 24.11 7.71 1.10
C ALA A 205 22.83 7.82 1.94
N ASP A 206 22.35 9.04 2.23
CA ASP A 206 21.08 9.28 2.92
C ASP A 206 19.90 8.68 2.14
N PHE A 207 19.83 8.94 0.82
CA PHE A 207 18.76 8.37 -0.01
C PHE A 207 18.84 6.85 -0.07
N GLY A 208 20.04 6.27 -0.17
CA GLY A 208 20.24 4.82 -0.12
C GLY A 208 19.72 4.22 1.18
N ALA A 209 20.05 4.83 2.32
CA ALA A 209 19.58 4.38 3.62
C ALA A 209 18.05 4.48 3.75
N VAL A 210 17.46 5.60 3.30
CA VAL A 210 16.01 5.81 3.32
C VAL A 210 15.30 4.82 2.39
N MET A 211 15.81 4.58 1.17
CA MET A 211 15.22 3.60 0.25
C MET A 211 15.22 2.20 0.84
N ASN A 212 16.31 1.77 1.48
CA ASN A 212 16.37 0.48 2.18
C ASN A 212 15.32 0.40 3.31
N ARG A 213 15.19 1.45 4.11
CA ARG A 213 14.16 1.52 5.17
C ARG A 213 12.74 1.44 4.60
N LEU A 214 12.46 2.15 3.51
CA LEU A 214 11.16 2.13 2.84
C LEU A 214 10.85 0.73 2.28
N GLN A 215 11.82 0.06 1.65
CA GLN A 215 11.65 -1.30 1.12
C GLN A 215 11.37 -2.31 2.23
N LEU A 216 12.08 -2.23 3.35
CA LEU A 216 11.80 -3.07 4.53
C LEU A 216 10.40 -2.80 5.09
N THR A 217 9.98 -1.54 5.10
CA THR A 217 8.63 -1.16 5.55
C THR A 217 7.56 -1.69 4.61
N VAL A 218 7.78 -1.63 3.28
CA VAL A 218 6.87 -2.24 2.28
C VAL A 218 6.73 -3.74 2.53
N ALA A 219 7.84 -4.46 2.69
CA ALA A 219 7.82 -5.90 2.97
C ALA A 219 7.06 -6.24 4.26
N ASN A 220 7.28 -5.47 5.35
CA ASN A 220 6.56 -5.62 6.61
C ASN A 220 5.06 -5.34 6.46
N THR A 221 4.71 -4.26 5.76
CA THR A 221 3.32 -3.87 5.49
C THR A 221 2.59 -4.94 4.68
N GLN A 222 3.24 -5.54 3.67
CA GLN A 222 2.71 -6.66 2.90
C GLN A 222 2.47 -7.89 3.77
N SER A 223 3.40 -8.21 4.66
CA SER A 223 3.25 -9.31 5.61
C SER A 223 2.07 -9.10 6.56
N MET A 224 1.95 -7.89 7.15
CA MET A 224 0.83 -7.52 8.01
C MET A 224 -0.51 -7.59 7.27
N LYS A 225 -0.57 -7.07 6.05
CA LYS A 225 -1.75 -7.12 5.18
C LYS A 225 -2.19 -8.56 4.89
N THR A 226 -1.23 -9.44 4.58
CA THR A 226 -1.50 -10.87 4.33
C THR A 226 -2.02 -11.56 5.58
N ASN A 227 -1.39 -11.33 6.72
CA ASN A 227 -1.80 -11.92 8.00
C ASN A 227 -3.20 -11.47 8.43
N LEU A 228 -3.49 -10.17 8.28
CA LEU A 228 -4.82 -9.62 8.56
C LEU A 228 -5.87 -10.15 7.59
N SER A 229 -5.55 -10.28 6.31
CA SER A 229 -6.45 -10.88 5.32
C SER A 229 -6.74 -12.35 5.66
N ALA A 230 -5.73 -13.13 6.04
CA ALA A 230 -5.92 -14.51 6.47
C ALA A 230 -6.73 -14.62 7.79
N ALA A 231 -6.54 -13.69 8.73
CA ALA A 231 -7.35 -13.61 9.94
C ALA A 231 -8.80 -13.24 9.63
N ASN A 232 -9.02 -12.28 8.74
CA ASN A 232 -10.36 -11.87 8.29
C ASN A 232 -11.08 -13.03 7.57
N SER A 233 -10.38 -13.76 6.70
CA SER A 233 -10.90 -14.97 6.02
C SER A 233 -11.39 -16.01 7.02
N ARG A 234 -10.62 -16.33 8.06
CA ARG A 234 -11.04 -17.27 9.11
C ARG A 234 -12.29 -16.84 9.88
N ILE A 235 -12.55 -15.54 9.98
CA ILE A 235 -13.74 -15.03 10.66
C ILE A 235 -14.94 -15.01 9.71
N ARG A 236 -14.75 -14.53 8.48
CA ARG A 236 -15.84 -14.15 7.60
C ARG A 236 -16.14 -15.13 6.49
N ASP A 237 -15.16 -15.88 6.00
CA ASP A 237 -15.34 -16.77 4.86
C ASP A 237 -16.06 -18.06 5.27
N VAL A 238 -16.85 -18.60 4.34
CA VAL A 238 -17.61 -19.83 4.54
C VAL A 238 -16.76 -21.05 4.21
N ASP A 239 -16.88 -22.11 5.02
CA ASP A 239 -16.46 -23.44 4.61
C ASP A 239 -17.52 -24.02 3.66
N VAL A 240 -17.17 -24.07 2.38
CA VAL A 240 -18.08 -24.51 1.32
C VAL A 240 -18.49 -25.98 1.53
N ALA A 241 -17.61 -26.85 2.06
CA ALA A 241 -17.92 -28.25 2.27
C ALA A 241 -18.97 -28.43 3.37
N GLU A 242 -18.81 -27.74 4.49
CA GLU A 242 -19.75 -27.81 5.61
C GLU A 242 -21.10 -27.20 5.22
N GLU A 243 -21.09 -26.04 4.55
CA GLU A 243 -22.31 -25.32 4.18
C GLU A 243 -23.08 -26.03 3.07
N THR A 244 -22.41 -26.69 2.10
CA THR A 244 -23.09 -27.54 1.09
C THR A 244 -23.74 -28.78 1.70
N ALA A 245 -23.10 -29.40 2.69
CA ALA A 245 -23.70 -30.48 3.45
C ALA A 245 -24.94 -30.03 4.23
N SER A 246 -24.88 -28.84 4.84
CA SER A 246 -25.99 -28.19 5.53
C SER A 246 -27.16 -27.87 4.58
N MET A 247 -26.83 -27.37 3.37
CA MET A 247 -27.80 -27.12 2.31
C MET A 247 -28.53 -28.40 1.89
N ALA A 248 -27.76 -29.46 1.59
CA ALA A 248 -28.32 -30.75 1.20
C ALA A 248 -29.24 -31.30 2.28
N ARG A 249 -28.83 -31.24 3.56
CA ARG A 249 -29.66 -31.66 4.70
C ARG A 249 -30.96 -30.86 4.77
N SER A 250 -30.90 -29.52 4.63
CA SER A 250 -32.08 -28.65 4.69
C SER A 250 -33.03 -28.90 3.52
N GLN A 251 -32.50 -29.22 2.34
CA GLN A 251 -33.29 -29.59 1.17
C GLN A 251 -34.03 -30.90 1.35
N VAL A 252 -33.35 -31.95 1.90
CA VAL A 252 -33.98 -33.24 2.22
C VAL A 252 -35.06 -33.05 3.29
N LEU A 253 -34.76 -32.26 4.34
CA LEU A 253 -35.74 -31.97 5.39
C LEU A 253 -36.96 -31.21 4.89
N SER A 254 -36.78 -30.31 3.95
CA SER A 254 -37.88 -29.55 3.29
C SER A 254 -38.78 -30.49 2.49
N GLN A 255 -38.20 -31.42 1.71
CA GLN A 255 -38.95 -32.42 0.94
C GLN A 255 -39.71 -33.40 1.86
N ALA A 256 -39.04 -33.89 2.90
CA ALA A 256 -39.65 -34.74 3.91
C ALA A 256 -40.78 -34.02 4.66
N GLY A 257 -40.57 -32.74 5.01
CA GLY A 257 -41.56 -31.91 5.70
C GLY A 257 -42.84 -31.72 4.87
N VAL A 258 -42.74 -31.52 3.57
CA VAL A 258 -43.91 -31.43 2.66
C VAL A 258 -44.68 -32.78 2.67
N SER A 259 -43.99 -33.92 2.63
CA SER A 259 -44.59 -35.24 2.69
C SER A 259 -45.32 -35.49 4.03
N VAL A 260 -44.65 -35.17 5.15
CA VAL A 260 -45.25 -35.27 6.51
C VAL A 260 -46.46 -34.36 6.66
N LEU A 261 -46.38 -33.11 6.13
CA LEU A 261 -47.52 -32.17 6.14
C LEU A 261 -48.73 -32.72 5.37
N SER A 262 -48.48 -33.30 4.19
CA SER A 262 -49.51 -34.00 3.42
C SER A 262 -50.18 -35.12 4.22
N GLN A 263 -49.37 -35.92 4.88
CA GLN A 263 -49.85 -37.04 5.72
C GLN A 263 -50.62 -36.56 6.97
N ALA A 264 -50.12 -35.50 7.62
CA ALA A 264 -50.80 -34.89 8.77
C ALA A 264 -52.17 -34.28 8.39
N ASN A 265 -52.31 -33.76 7.19
CA ASN A 265 -53.59 -33.21 6.69
C ASN A 265 -54.61 -34.32 6.29
N GLN A 266 -54.15 -35.55 6.00
CA GLN A 266 -55.04 -36.67 5.71
C GLN A 266 -55.61 -37.33 6.98
N ALA A 267 -54.93 -37.23 8.12
CA ALA A 267 -55.37 -37.85 9.37
C ALA A 267 -56.76 -37.42 9.85
N PRO A 268 -57.17 -36.12 9.85
CA PRO A 268 -58.50 -35.69 10.16
C PRO A 268 -59.59 -36.15 9.17
N GLN A 269 -59.21 -36.32 7.89
CA GLN A 269 -60.14 -36.80 6.86
C GLN A 269 -60.50 -38.26 7.04
N MET A 270 -59.58 -39.08 7.52
CA MET A 270 -59.90 -40.47 7.88
C MET A 270 -60.84 -40.54 9.07
N ALA A 271 -60.69 -39.65 10.05
CA ALA A 271 -61.59 -39.54 11.18
C ALA A 271 -63.03 -39.13 10.78
N LEU A 272 -63.14 -38.20 9.81
CA LEU A 272 -64.42 -37.78 9.24
C LEU A 272 -65.11 -38.90 8.45
N LYS A 273 -64.34 -39.71 7.71
CA LYS A 273 -64.85 -40.90 7.02
C LYS A 273 -65.36 -41.98 7.97
N LEU A 274 -64.76 -42.14 9.13
CA LEU A 274 -65.20 -43.05 10.17
C LEU A 274 -66.48 -42.58 10.92
N LEU A 275 -66.66 -41.27 11.02
CA LEU A 275 -67.86 -40.66 11.64
C LEU A 275 -69.00 -40.46 10.66
N GLY A 276 -68.76 -40.40 9.36
CA GLY A 276 -69.79 -40.21 8.33
C GLY A 276 -70.17 -41.46 7.55
N GLY A 277 -69.69 -42.63 7.93
CA GLY A 277 -69.93 -43.98 7.31
C GLY A 277 -70.76 -44.92 8.17
N GLY A 278 -71.77 -44.35 8.91
CA GLY A 278 -72.76 -45.14 9.64
C GLY A 278 -74.16 -44.82 9.11
#